data_af836bd573c1f5ab0216c74e7e81a185
#
_entry.id   af836bd573c1f5ab0216c74e7e81a185
#
_cell.length_a   1.000
_cell.length_b   1.000
_cell.length_c   1.000
_cell.angle_alpha   90.00
_cell.angle_beta   90.00
_cell.angle_gamma   90.00
#
_symmetry.space_group_name_H-M   'P 1'
#
loop_
_entity.id
_entity.type
_entity.pdbx_description
1 polymer ?
#
loop_
_entity_poly.entity_id
_entity_poly.type
_entity_poly.pdbx_seq_one_letter_code
_entity_poly.pdbx_strand_id
1 'polypeptide(L)' 'MDEKTQLEVRKLLKRLGINSQEQLHKYISENPSSKNIPVKVSFQIDGKEYYIFEDKLDI' A
#
# COMPACT_ATOMS: atom_id res chain seq x y z
N MET A 1 4.15 -22.84 -3.89
CA MET A 1 2.98 -22.12 -4.44
C MET A 1 3.03 -22.19 -5.95
N ASP A 2 1.93 -22.46 -6.60
CA ASP A 2 1.92 -22.63 -8.05
C ASP A 2 2.03 -21.29 -8.79
N GLU A 3 2.30 -21.37 -10.10
CA GLU A 3 2.52 -20.18 -10.90
C GLU A 3 1.27 -19.29 -11.00
N LYS A 4 0.10 -19.91 -11.07
CA LYS A 4 -1.14 -19.16 -11.16
C LYS A 4 -1.37 -18.34 -9.89
N THR A 5 -1.17 -18.94 -8.73
CA THR A 5 -1.33 -18.25 -7.45
C THR A 5 -0.34 -17.10 -7.32
N GLN A 6 0.93 -17.35 -7.67
CA GLN A 6 1.93 -16.30 -7.61
C GLN A 6 1.58 -15.13 -8.53
N LEU A 7 1.10 -15.44 -9.73
CA LEU A 7 0.72 -14.41 -10.69
C LEU A 7 -0.45 -13.57 -10.18
N GLU A 8 -1.46 -14.21 -9.59
CA GLU A 8 -2.62 -13.49 -9.07
C GLU A 8 -2.24 -12.58 -7.91
N VAL A 9 -1.35 -13.02 -7.04
CA VAL A 9 -0.83 -12.20 -5.95
C VAL A 9 -0.11 -10.97 -6.50
N ARG A 10 0.75 -11.17 -7.50
CA ARG A 10 1.48 -10.05 -8.12
C ARG A 10 0.55 -9.05 -8.79
N LYS A 11 -0.48 -9.54 -9.46
CA LYS A 11 -1.48 -8.65 -10.09
C LYS A 11 -2.22 -7.81 -9.06
N LEU A 12 -2.60 -8.43 -7.95
CA LEU A 12 -3.27 -7.71 -6.87
C LEU A 12 -2.36 -6.61 -6.32
N LEU A 13 -1.10 -6.94 -6.03
CA LEU A 13 -0.16 -5.98 -5.48
C LEU A 13 0.15 -4.85 -6.47
N LYS A 14 0.17 -5.15 -7.76
CA LYS A 14 0.35 -4.12 -8.78
C LYS A 14 -0.81 -3.14 -8.77
N ARG A 15 -2.05 -3.64 -8.72
CA ARG A 15 -3.22 -2.78 -8.65
C ARG A 15 -3.23 -1.95 -7.37
N LEU A 16 -2.89 -2.59 -6.25
CA LEU A 16 -2.80 -1.89 -4.98
C LEU A 16 -1.75 -0.77 -5.05
N GLY A 17 -0.58 -1.08 -5.60
CA GLY A 17 0.48 -0.09 -5.72
C GLY A 17 0.10 1.09 -6.58
N ILE A 18 -0.51 0.86 -7.73
CA ILE A 18 -0.92 1.93 -8.64
C ILE A 18 -1.95 2.82 -7.98
N ASN A 19 -2.99 2.22 -7.40
CA ASN A 19 -4.05 2.99 -6.76
C ASN A 19 -3.57 3.74 -5.53
N SER A 20 -2.73 3.08 -4.73
CA SER A 20 -2.19 3.71 -3.52
C SER A 20 -1.24 4.85 -3.85
N GLN A 21 -0.47 4.73 -4.94
CA GLN A 21 0.45 5.77 -5.36
C GLN A 21 -0.27 7.09 -5.62
N GLU A 22 -1.42 7.04 -6.27
CA GLU A 22 -2.21 8.24 -6.52
C GLU A 22 -2.66 8.89 -5.21
N GLN A 23 -3.11 8.10 -4.26
CA GLN A 23 -3.56 8.61 -2.97
C GLN A 23 -2.41 9.23 -2.17
N LEU A 24 -1.25 8.60 -2.21
CA LEU A 24 -0.07 9.13 -1.52
C LEU A 24 0.37 10.46 -2.13
N HIS A 25 0.41 10.54 -3.46
CA HIS A 25 0.76 11.79 -4.14
C HIS A 25 -0.24 12.90 -3.80
N LYS A 26 -1.51 12.58 -3.74
CA LYS A 26 -2.54 13.55 -3.40
C LYS A 26 -2.33 14.09 -1.99
N TYR A 27 -2.08 13.21 -1.04
CA TYR A 27 -1.84 13.63 0.35
C TYR A 27 -0.62 14.54 0.44
N ILE A 28 0.47 14.17 -0.23
CA ILE A 28 1.70 14.97 -0.21
C ILE A 28 1.47 16.35 -0.81
N SER A 29 0.72 16.43 -1.91
CA SER A 29 0.39 17.70 -2.55
C SER A 29 -0.42 18.60 -1.65
N GLU A 30 -1.34 18.04 -0.87
CA GLU A 30 -2.20 18.82 0.03
C GLU A 30 -1.51 19.14 1.34
N ASN A 31 -0.39 18.49 1.65
CA ASN A 31 0.34 18.67 2.90
C ASN A 31 1.83 18.87 2.65
N PRO A 32 2.22 19.97 1.97
CA PRO A 32 3.60 20.15 1.53
C PRO A 32 4.62 20.32 2.66
N SER A 33 4.17 20.58 3.87
CA SER A 33 5.07 20.72 5.03
C SER A 33 5.45 19.38 5.65
N SER A 34 4.73 18.33 5.31
CA SER A 34 4.99 17.01 5.89
C SER A 34 6.26 16.39 5.28
N LYS A 35 7.17 15.94 6.13
CA LYS A 35 8.46 15.40 5.71
C LYS A 35 8.65 13.94 6.06
N ASN A 36 8.26 13.54 7.26
CA ASN A 36 8.30 12.17 7.70
C ASN A 36 6.89 11.70 7.91
N ILE A 37 6.34 11.01 6.92
CA ILE A 37 4.94 10.63 6.90
C ILE A 37 4.83 9.15 7.22
N PRO A 38 4.32 8.78 8.42
CA PRO A 38 4.10 7.37 8.72
C PRO A 38 2.97 6.82 7.88
N VAL A 39 3.18 5.62 7.34
CA VAL A 39 2.19 4.94 6.50
C VAL A 39 1.94 3.57 7.07
N LYS A 40 0.68 3.21 7.21
CA LYS A 40 0.27 1.91 7.72
C LYS A 40 -0.73 1.31 6.76
N VAL A 41 -0.47 0.09 6.31
CA VAL A 41 -1.37 -0.65 5.43
C VAL A 41 -1.85 -1.89 6.17
N SER A 42 -3.16 -2.04 6.28
CA SER A 42 -3.76 -3.20 6.91
C SER A 42 -4.35 -4.10 5.83
N PHE A 43 -3.93 -5.36 5.84
CA PHE A 43 -4.46 -6.36 4.91
C PHE A 43 -5.52 -7.18 5.62
N GLN A 44 -6.75 -7.04 5.15
CA GLN A 44 -7.84 -7.90 5.59
C GLN A 44 -8.03 -8.99 4.54
N ILE A 45 -7.90 -10.22 4.97
CA ILE A 45 -8.02 -11.38 4.09
C ILE A 45 -9.18 -12.23 4.59
N ASP A 46 -10.14 -12.51 3.71
CA ASP A 46 -11.37 -13.23 4.07
C ASP A 46 -12.10 -12.56 5.24
N GLY A 47 -12.12 -11.21 5.25
CA GLY A 47 -12.81 -10.44 6.27
C GLY A 47 -12.13 -10.33 7.60
N LYS A 48 -10.90 -10.82 7.70
CA LYS A 48 -10.12 -10.76 8.95
C LYS A 48 -8.83 -10.00 8.74
N GLU A 49 -8.43 -9.20 9.72
CA GLU A 49 -7.15 -8.53 9.68
C GLU A 49 -6.04 -9.59 9.82
N TYR A 50 -5.18 -9.67 8.83
CA TYR A 50 -4.16 -10.71 8.78
C TYR A 50 -2.76 -10.16 8.89
N TYR A 51 -2.48 -9.00 8.28
CA TYR A 51 -1.14 -8.48 8.21
C TYR A 51 -1.16 -6.96 8.17
N ILE A 52 -0.26 -6.35 8.92
CA ILE A 52 -0.09 -4.90 8.94
C ILE A 52 1.32 -4.58 8.48
N PHE A 53 1.41 -3.74 7.47
CA PHE A 53 2.68 -3.23 6.96
C PHE A 53 2.83 -1.78 7.43
N GLU A 54 3.94 -1.49 8.09
CA GLU A 54 4.23 -0.16 8.59
C GLU A 54 5.55 0.34 8.02
N ASP A 55 5.53 1.57 7.54
CA ASP A 55 6.72 2.21 7.00
C ASP A 55 6.53 3.72 7.08
N LYS A 56 7.44 4.46 6.53
CA LYS A 56 7.33 5.91 6.49
C LYS A 56 7.90 6.45 5.20
N LEU A 57 7.36 7.59 4.78
CA LEU A 57 7.89 8.35 3.66
C LEU A 57 8.82 9.42 4.22
N ASP A 58 10.06 9.37 3.81
CA ASP A 58 11.07 10.34 4.23
C ASP A 58 11.39 11.24 3.04
N ILE A 59 10.75 12.41 3.01
CA ILE A 59 10.84 13.33 1.88
C ILE A 59 11.25 14.74 2.26
#